data_10043c18b768c3392338b3b342fb7edc
#
_entry.id   10043c18b768c3392338b3b342fb7edc
#
_cell.length_a   1.000
_cell.length_b   1.000
_cell.length_c   1.000
_cell.angle_alpha   90.00
_cell.angle_beta   90.00
_cell.angle_gamma   90.00
#
_symmetry.space_group_name_H-M   'P 1'
#
loop_
_entity.id
_entity.type
_entity.pdbx_description
1 polymer ?
#
loop_
_entity_poly.entity_id
_entity_poly.type
_entity_poly.pdbx_seq_one_letter_code
_entity_poly.pdbx_strand_id
1 'polypeptide(L)'
;MEIHMEYFNQFFCKRFCSMFLLIFFLSLGFLNAKPAPPPEMEAWLKKAELGAYEPKKVNWDDIVKKAKEEGEVIVYTSSGRIQKLVKPFQKLYPGIKLTVHDLGSTKSVQKTKREQQAGIYNADVVTTGNSGQVIHEMLNKNLLVNYVPEHFKSRIPREYREPLLIRVNEAVVFFYNMEEFSKGSPVTNIWEFTESRFKGRVGMKNPLSSGSTFMAVMTLIQYPEEMAAAYKRYKGLDIKLSDGVPNAGYEFWARMLKNDIVIFKSGSKLAAASGKKGQKKPLLAFANMTYIARNDSKGFVNAIVKELDPVAKLLYPTFTAIARQAPHPNAAKVFTAYVLGSTKLNKKSKLSKPYTKGSSSDLLLGLAPYFDPGTRSPRNDVPSPQGGEIWDEMKEWHVDADFMWKQGAKIRDFWIQHSSM
;
A
#
# COMPACT_ATOMS: atom_id res chain seq x y z
N MET A 1 -64.38 -37.51 24.95
CA MET A 1 -64.70 -36.27 24.27
C MET A 1 -63.36 -35.48 24.17
N GLU A 2 -62.44 -36.06 23.48
CA GLU A 2 -61.13 -35.55 23.19
C GLU A 2 -60.64 -36.28 21.94
N ILE A 3 -60.91 -35.83 20.74
CA ILE A 3 -60.23 -36.13 19.47
C ILE A 3 -60.95 -35.26 18.41
N HIS A 4 -60.52 -34.01 18.23
CA HIS A 4 -60.79 -33.18 17.04
C HIS A 4 -60.16 -31.77 17.16
N MET A 5 -58.83 -31.71 17.39
CA MET A 5 -58.14 -30.40 17.35
C MET A 5 -56.67 -30.49 16.91
N GLU A 6 -56.32 -31.42 16.06
CA GLU A 6 -54.95 -31.54 15.55
C GLU A 6 -54.78 -31.40 14.03
N TYR A 7 -55.83 -31.14 13.28
CA TYR A 7 -55.72 -31.08 11.81
C TYR A 7 -55.85 -29.70 11.17
N PHE A 8 -55.89 -28.63 11.98
CA PHE A 8 -56.05 -27.25 11.42
C PHE A 8 -54.80 -26.38 11.42
N ASN A 9 -53.67 -26.83 12.00
CA ASN A 9 -52.46 -26.05 12.09
C ASN A 9 -51.33 -26.39 11.12
N GLN A 10 -51.51 -27.39 10.24
CA GLN A 10 -50.43 -27.74 9.29
C GLN A 10 -50.58 -27.16 7.88
N PHE A 11 -51.70 -26.53 7.53
CA PHE A 11 -51.92 -26.01 6.17
C PHE A 11 -51.69 -24.52 6.01
N PHE A 12 -51.57 -23.75 7.11
CA PHE A 12 -51.35 -22.31 7.03
C PHE A 12 -49.87 -21.89 7.14
N CYS A 13 -48.99 -22.75 7.63
CA CYS A 13 -47.59 -22.46 7.84
C CYS A 13 -46.69 -22.66 6.58
N LYS A 14 -47.12 -23.44 5.60
CA LYS A 14 -46.29 -23.72 4.40
C LYS A 14 -46.44 -22.73 3.25
N ARG A 15 -47.47 -21.89 3.22
CA ARG A 15 -47.65 -20.88 2.17
C ARG A 15 -47.12 -19.47 2.53
N PHE A 16 -46.93 -19.18 3.81
CA PHE A 16 -46.34 -17.88 4.24
C PHE A 16 -44.80 -17.88 4.31
N CYS A 17 -44.18 -19.02 4.54
CA CYS A 17 -42.70 -19.13 4.51
C CYS A 17 -42.10 -19.08 3.11
N SER A 18 -42.82 -19.52 2.06
CA SER A 18 -42.29 -19.45 0.67
C SER A 18 -42.33 -18.05 0.06
N MET A 19 -43.19 -17.13 0.53
CA MET A 19 -43.32 -15.79 -0.01
C MET A 19 -42.35 -14.80 0.70
N PHE A 20 -41.92 -15.06 1.93
CA PHE A 20 -40.90 -14.28 2.63
C PHE A 20 -39.49 -14.69 2.23
N LEU A 21 -39.24 -15.92 1.78
CA LEU A 21 -37.91 -16.32 1.27
C LEU A 21 -37.61 -15.78 -0.14
N LEU A 22 -38.62 -15.50 -0.97
CA LEU A 22 -38.39 -14.92 -2.31
C LEU A 22 -38.13 -13.39 -2.29
N ILE A 23 -38.57 -12.69 -1.25
CA ILE A 23 -38.32 -11.26 -1.09
C ILE A 23 -36.96 -10.98 -0.45
N PHE A 24 -36.39 -11.94 0.31
CA PHE A 24 -35.07 -11.79 0.94
C PHE A 24 -33.89 -12.08 -0.01
N PHE A 25 -34.14 -12.77 -1.14
CA PHE A 25 -33.10 -13.02 -2.16
C PHE A 25 -32.99 -11.92 -3.23
N LEU A 26 -33.93 -10.98 -3.29
CA LEU A 26 -33.89 -9.85 -4.23
C LEU A 26 -33.25 -8.58 -3.66
N SER A 27 -32.96 -8.55 -2.35
CA SER A 27 -32.33 -7.38 -1.68
C SER A 27 -30.82 -7.53 -1.45
N LEU A 28 -30.19 -8.64 -1.83
CA LEU A 28 -28.75 -8.89 -1.66
C LEU A 28 -27.92 -8.64 -2.93
N GLY A 29 -28.51 -8.07 -3.98
CA GLY A 29 -27.87 -7.84 -5.28
C GLY A 29 -27.44 -6.39 -5.58
N PHE A 30 -27.61 -5.44 -4.67
CA PHE A 30 -27.18 -4.04 -4.88
C PHE A 30 -25.95 -3.67 -4.06
N LEU A 31 -24.97 -4.58 -3.97
CA LEU A 31 -23.68 -4.24 -3.42
C LEU A 31 -22.77 -3.67 -4.52
N ASN A 32 -22.71 -2.33 -4.58
CA ASN A 32 -21.63 -1.56 -5.19
C ASN A 32 -21.17 -1.96 -6.61
N ALA A 33 -22.08 -2.08 -7.56
CA ALA A 33 -21.67 -2.05 -8.95
C ALA A 33 -21.00 -0.70 -9.26
N LYS A 34 -19.75 -0.75 -9.73
CA LYS A 34 -19.05 0.45 -10.21
C LYS A 34 -19.96 1.15 -11.24
N PRO A 35 -20.17 2.47 -11.17
CA PRO A 35 -20.98 3.17 -12.14
C PRO A 35 -20.44 2.97 -13.55
N ALA A 36 -21.32 2.84 -14.53
CA ALA A 36 -20.93 2.74 -15.92
C ALA A 36 -20.09 3.96 -16.34
N PRO A 37 -19.07 3.77 -17.17
CA PRO A 37 -18.28 4.88 -17.66
C PRO A 37 -19.16 5.86 -18.48
N PRO A 38 -18.91 7.18 -18.42
CA PRO A 38 -19.57 8.14 -19.31
C PRO A 38 -19.28 7.82 -20.79
N PRO A 39 -20.18 8.19 -21.75
CA PRO A 39 -20.00 7.84 -23.16
C PRO A 39 -18.66 8.25 -23.77
N GLU A 40 -18.15 9.43 -23.42
CA GLU A 40 -16.83 9.90 -23.85
C GLU A 40 -15.66 9.05 -23.33
N MET A 41 -15.79 8.54 -22.10
CA MET A 41 -14.82 7.62 -21.54
C MET A 41 -14.93 6.26 -22.22
N GLU A 42 -16.11 5.79 -22.52
CA GLU A 42 -16.32 4.53 -23.23
C GLU A 42 -15.69 4.56 -24.63
N ALA A 43 -15.89 5.63 -25.38
CA ALA A 43 -15.25 5.83 -26.69
C ALA A 43 -13.72 5.83 -26.59
N TRP A 44 -13.18 6.49 -25.56
CA TRP A 44 -11.73 6.46 -25.30
C TRP A 44 -11.24 5.07 -24.88
N LEU A 45 -11.93 4.36 -24.00
CA LEU A 45 -11.56 2.98 -23.61
C LEU A 45 -11.47 2.05 -24.81
N LYS A 46 -12.44 2.16 -25.74
CA LYS A 46 -12.45 1.40 -26.99
C LYS A 46 -11.25 1.73 -27.87
N LYS A 47 -10.97 3.01 -28.08
CA LYS A 47 -9.81 3.47 -28.87
C LYS A 47 -8.49 3.07 -28.24
N ALA A 48 -8.39 3.16 -26.90
CA ALA A 48 -7.21 2.82 -26.12
C ALA A 48 -7.05 1.30 -25.88
N GLU A 49 -8.03 0.49 -26.26
CA GLU A 49 -8.04 -0.97 -26.01
C GLU A 49 -7.82 -1.27 -24.54
N LEU A 50 -8.64 -0.70 -23.65
CA LEU A 50 -8.54 -0.82 -22.19
C LEU A 50 -9.86 -1.32 -21.56
N GLY A 51 -9.76 -1.92 -20.39
CA GLY A 51 -10.91 -2.42 -19.63
C GLY A 51 -11.65 -3.52 -20.38
N ALA A 52 -12.95 -3.33 -20.64
CA ALA A 52 -13.78 -4.30 -21.39
C ALA A 52 -13.37 -4.46 -22.86
N TYR A 53 -12.57 -3.52 -23.38
CA TYR A 53 -12.10 -3.50 -24.78
C TYR A 53 -10.68 -4.01 -24.97
N GLU A 54 -10.07 -4.61 -23.93
CA GLU A 54 -8.78 -5.27 -24.08
C GLU A 54 -8.89 -6.41 -25.09
N PRO A 55 -7.96 -6.48 -26.12
CA PRO A 55 -8.02 -7.53 -27.11
C PRO A 55 -7.69 -8.89 -26.49
N LYS A 56 -8.37 -9.96 -26.96
CA LYS A 56 -8.09 -11.33 -26.50
C LYS A 56 -6.67 -11.79 -26.78
N LYS A 57 -6.04 -11.24 -27.80
CA LYS A 57 -4.63 -11.50 -28.17
C LYS A 57 -3.92 -10.17 -28.32
N VAL A 58 -2.97 -9.92 -27.42
CA VAL A 58 -2.20 -8.68 -27.39
C VAL A 58 -0.99 -8.80 -28.29
N ASN A 59 -0.82 -7.85 -29.22
CA ASN A 59 0.43 -7.66 -29.96
C ASN A 59 1.28 -6.60 -29.23
N TRP A 60 2.29 -7.04 -28.49
CA TRP A 60 3.12 -6.15 -27.70
C TRP A 60 3.98 -5.21 -28.56
N ASP A 61 4.46 -5.67 -29.73
CA ASP A 61 5.28 -4.85 -30.63
C ASP A 61 4.44 -3.72 -31.22
N ASP A 62 3.17 -3.96 -31.53
CA ASP A 62 2.24 -2.92 -31.99
C ASP A 62 1.98 -1.87 -30.89
N ILE A 63 1.81 -2.31 -29.63
CA ILE A 63 1.68 -1.37 -28.49
C ILE A 63 2.94 -0.50 -28.37
N VAL A 64 4.13 -1.09 -28.46
CA VAL A 64 5.39 -0.34 -28.39
C VAL A 64 5.54 0.62 -29.57
N LYS A 65 5.12 0.22 -30.79
CA LYS A 65 5.12 1.09 -31.96
C LYS A 65 4.20 2.29 -31.75
N LYS A 66 2.93 2.07 -31.37
CA LYS A 66 1.96 3.13 -31.07
C LYS A 66 2.45 4.05 -29.92
N ALA A 67 3.09 3.49 -28.89
CA ALA A 67 3.67 4.26 -27.80
C ALA A 67 4.80 5.21 -28.28
N LYS A 68 5.61 4.79 -29.26
CA LYS A 68 6.62 5.67 -29.87
C LYS A 68 5.99 6.77 -30.73
N GLU A 69 4.88 6.48 -31.37
CA GLU A 69 4.08 7.47 -32.13
C GLU A 69 3.44 8.50 -31.17
N GLU A 70 3.00 8.08 -29.98
CA GLU A 70 2.53 8.95 -28.89
C GLU A 70 3.66 9.83 -28.32
N GLY A 71 4.88 9.37 -28.30
CA GLY A 71 6.11 10.13 -28.02
C GLY A 71 6.39 10.46 -26.56
N GLU A 72 5.44 10.35 -25.65
CA GLU A 72 5.62 10.69 -24.23
C GLU A 72 4.78 9.81 -23.30
N VAL A 73 5.20 9.71 -22.04
CA VAL A 73 4.38 9.21 -20.93
C VAL A 73 4.56 10.12 -19.71
N ILE A 74 3.47 10.60 -19.14
CA ILE A 74 3.44 11.49 -17.97
C ILE A 74 2.95 10.71 -16.75
N VAL A 75 3.81 10.64 -15.71
CA VAL A 75 3.56 9.85 -14.51
C VAL A 75 3.41 10.74 -13.28
N TYR A 76 2.26 10.68 -12.62
CA TYR A 76 2.06 11.25 -11.29
C TYR A 76 2.38 10.19 -10.23
N THR A 77 3.31 10.50 -9.33
CA THR A 77 3.80 9.49 -8.38
C THR A 77 3.88 10.02 -6.94
N SER A 78 3.78 9.09 -6.00
CA SER A 78 4.08 9.31 -4.58
C SER A 78 5.52 8.94 -4.18
N SER A 79 6.36 8.56 -5.15
CA SER A 79 7.70 8.05 -4.86
C SER A 79 8.77 8.66 -5.78
N GLY A 80 9.68 9.44 -5.19
CA GLY A 80 10.85 10.00 -5.91
C GLY A 80 11.79 8.94 -6.52
N ARG A 81 11.60 7.65 -6.20
CA ARG A 81 12.35 6.57 -6.84
C ARG A 81 12.03 6.43 -8.33
N ILE A 82 10.81 6.81 -8.75
CA ILE A 82 10.41 6.79 -10.17
C ILE A 82 11.26 7.74 -11.01
N GLN A 83 11.75 8.87 -10.46
CA GLN A 83 12.67 9.77 -11.15
C GLN A 83 13.96 9.07 -11.64
N LYS A 84 14.40 8.03 -10.95
CA LYS A 84 15.58 7.26 -11.33
C LYS A 84 15.36 6.42 -12.60
N LEU A 85 14.11 6.25 -13.01
CA LEU A 85 13.71 5.45 -14.17
C LEU A 85 13.73 6.26 -15.47
N VAL A 86 13.79 7.59 -15.43
CA VAL A 86 13.72 8.43 -16.64
C VAL A 86 14.78 8.04 -17.67
N LYS A 87 16.05 8.09 -17.30
CA LYS A 87 17.15 7.74 -18.23
C LYS A 87 17.14 6.29 -18.70
N PRO A 88 17.00 5.28 -17.80
CA PRO A 88 16.95 3.87 -18.23
C PRO A 88 15.75 3.56 -19.12
N PHE A 89 14.57 4.11 -18.82
CA PHE A 89 13.36 3.93 -19.63
C PHE A 89 13.56 4.49 -21.05
N GLN A 90 14.00 5.75 -21.17
CA GLN A 90 14.22 6.40 -22.46
C GLN A 90 15.34 5.74 -23.27
N LYS A 91 16.34 5.14 -22.62
CA LYS A 91 17.36 4.33 -23.29
C LYS A 91 16.78 3.04 -23.87
N LEU A 92 15.86 2.38 -23.15
CA LEU A 92 15.23 1.12 -23.60
C LEU A 92 14.16 1.37 -24.67
N TYR A 93 13.42 2.46 -24.54
CA TYR A 93 12.35 2.86 -25.44
C TYR A 93 12.65 4.22 -26.09
N PRO A 94 13.64 4.28 -27.02
CA PRO A 94 13.93 5.52 -27.73
C PRO A 94 12.69 5.97 -28.52
N GLY A 95 12.37 7.26 -28.41
CA GLY A 95 11.14 7.83 -28.98
C GLY A 95 10.00 7.99 -27.98
N ILE A 96 10.14 7.49 -26.72
CA ILE A 96 9.15 7.74 -25.66
C ILE A 96 9.82 8.54 -24.54
N LYS A 97 9.45 9.81 -24.38
CA LYS A 97 9.88 10.66 -23.27
C LYS A 97 9.14 10.26 -22.00
N LEU A 98 9.84 10.08 -20.87
CA LEU A 98 9.24 9.84 -19.57
C LEU A 98 9.30 11.12 -18.74
N THR A 99 8.13 11.71 -18.44
CA THR A 99 7.98 12.85 -17.55
C THR A 99 7.40 12.41 -16.21
N VAL A 100 8.08 12.73 -15.10
CA VAL A 100 7.70 12.26 -13.77
C VAL A 100 7.44 13.44 -12.84
N HIS A 101 6.27 13.46 -12.22
CA HIS A 101 5.89 14.41 -11.17
C HIS A 101 5.80 13.69 -9.82
N ASP A 102 6.80 13.88 -8.95
CA ASP A 102 6.77 13.40 -7.56
C ASP A 102 5.97 14.36 -6.69
N LEU A 103 4.72 14.01 -6.43
CA LEU A 103 3.74 14.86 -5.73
C LEU A 103 3.45 14.41 -4.29
N GLY A 104 3.86 13.18 -3.93
CA GLY A 104 3.37 12.50 -2.74
C GLY A 104 1.93 11.96 -2.92
N SER A 105 1.50 11.04 -2.06
CA SER A 105 0.26 10.27 -2.27
C SER A 105 -1.00 11.14 -2.30
N THR A 106 -1.21 12.00 -1.31
CA THR A 106 -2.40 12.85 -1.24
C THR A 106 -2.49 13.83 -2.41
N LYS A 107 -1.38 14.49 -2.75
CA LYS A 107 -1.35 15.47 -3.86
C LYS A 107 -1.53 14.80 -5.22
N SER A 108 -0.99 13.59 -5.44
CA SER A 108 -1.21 12.84 -6.68
C SER A 108 -2.70 12.56 -6.90
N VAL A 109 -3.41 12.07 -5.88
CA VAL A 109 -4.85 11.83 -5.93
C VAL A 109 -5.60 13.13 -6.20
N GLN A 110 -5.34 14.19 -5.42
CA GLN A 110 -6.05 15.45 -5.52
C GLN A 110 -5.82 16.16 -6.87
N LYS A 111 -4.58 16.16 -7.37
CA LYS A 111 -4.26 16.78 -8.66
C LYS A 111 -4.98 16.07 -9.80
N THR A 112 -4.87 14.74 -9.87
CA THR A 112 -5.56 13.93 -10.88
C THR A 112 -7.08 14.19 -10.85
N LYS A 113 -7.68 14.19 -9.66
CA LYS A 113 -9.11 14.45 -9.48
C LYS A 113 -9.54 15.81 -10.00
N ARG A 114 -8.83 16.87 -9.59
CA ARG A 114 -9.17 18.26 -9.98
C ARG A 114 -9.01 18.48 -11.48
N GLU A 115 -7.92 17.97 -12.06
CA GLU A 115 -7.68 18.09 -13.51
C GLU A 115 -8.79 17.41 -14.30
N GLN A 116 -9.10 16.15 -13.97
CA GLN A 116 -10.15 15.40 -14.68
C GLN A 116 -11.56 15.97 -14.47
N GLN A 117 -11.85 16.59 -13.31
CA GLN A 117 -13.09 17.32 -13.07
C GLN A 117 -13.20 18.60 -13.92
N ALA A 118 -12.06 19.21 -14.24
CA ALA A 118 -11.97 20.37 -15.12
C ALA A 118 -11.85 19.99 -16.61
N GLY A 119 -11.99 18.70 -16.97
CA GLY A 119 -11.81 18.24 -18.36
C GLY A 119 -10.35 18.25 -18.82
N ILE A 120 -9.38 18.32 -17.90
CA ILE A 120 -7.95 18.35 -18.19
C ILE A 120 -7.37 16.95 -17.93
N TYR A 121 -6.66 16.39 -18.90
CA TYR A 121 -6.12 15.04 -18.86
C TYR A 121 -4.61 15.07 -19.12
N ASN A 122 -3.82 15.48 -18.11
CA ASN A 122 -2.37 15.59 -18.23
C ASN A 122 -1.62 14.30 -17.87
N ALA A 123 -2.16 13.50 -16.94
CA ALA A 123 -1.49 12.30 -16.49
C ALA A 123 -1.85 11.09 -17.35
N ASP A 124 -0.87 10.29 -17.73
CA ASP A 124 -1.07 8.98 -18.35
C ASP A 124 -1.13 7.88 -17.31
N VAL A 125 -0.22 7.91 -16.33
CA VAL A 125 -0.14 6.93 -15.26
C VAL A 125 -0.15 7.60 -13.89
N VAL A 126 -0.94 7.05 -12.98
CA VAL A 126 -0.91 7.41 -11.57
C VAL A 126 -0.34 6.23 -10.78
N THR A 127 0.77 6.44 -10.06
CA THR A 127 1.35 5.43 -9.19
C THR A 127 1.45 5.96 -7.76
N THR A 128 0.59 5.42 -6.87
CA THR A 128 0.43 5.97 -5.51
C THR A 128 -0.10 4.91 -4.55
N GLY A 129 0.17 5.10 -3.25
CA GLY A 129 -0.49 4.39 -2.15
C GLY A 129 -1.81 5.07 -1.76
N ASN A 130 -2.23 4.90 -0.49
CA ASN A 130 -3.49 5.42 0.03
C ASN A 130 -4.72 4.69 -0.53
N SER A 131 -4.78 3.39 -0.23
CA SER A 131 -5.77 2.44 -0.77
C SER A 131 -7.21 2.96 -0.69
N GLY A 132 -7.62 3.52 0.44
CA GLY A 132 -8.98 4.04 0.62
C GLY A 132 -9.36 5.09 -0.43
N GLN A 133 -8.53 6.12 -0.63
CA GLN A 133 -8.82 7.15 -1.62
C GLN A 133 -8.67 6.64 -3.06
N VAL A 134 -7.65 5.81 -3.33
CA VAL A 134 -7.40 5.29 -4.68
C VAL A 134 -8.56 4.40 -5.13
N ILE A 135 -9.07 3.53 -4.27
CA ILE A 135 -10.19 2.64 -4.60
C ILE A 135 -11.50 3.43 -4.64
N HIS A 136 -11.85 4.16 -3.57
CA HIS A 136 -13.20 4.76 -3.44
C HIS A 136 -13.36 6.08 -4.17
N GLU A 137 -12.31 6.94 -4.23
CA GLU A 137 -12.43 8.23 -4.89
C GLU A 137 -11.96 8.22 -6.35
N MET A 138 -11.08 7.30 -6.72
CA MET A 138 -10.56 7.30 -8.08
C MET A 138 -11.07 6.13 -8.91
N LEU A 139 -10.85 4.88 -8.49
CA LEU A 139 -11.26 3.73 -9.29
C LEU A 139 -12.78 3.61 -9.40
N ASN A 140 -13.50 3.68 -8.27
CA ASN A 140 -14.96 3.54 -8.25
C ASN A 140 -15.67 4.71 -8.93
N LYS A 141 -14.99 5.87 -9.10
CA LYS A 141 -15.50 7.02 -9.85
C LYS A 141 -14.98 7.10 -11.28
N ASN A 142 -14.44 6.01 -11.80
CA ASN A 142 -13.90 5.91 -13.16
C ASN A 142 -12.82 6.97 -13.50
N LEU A 143 -12.02 7.41 -12.51
CA LEU A 143 -10.90 8.32 -12.76
C LEU A 143 -9.61 7.57 -13.08
N LEU A 144 -9.58 6.25 -12.81
CA LEU A 144 -8.49 5.34 -13.12
C LEU A 144 -9.01 4.09 -13.81
N VAL A 145 -8.17 3.53 -14.66
CA VAL A 145 -8.38 2.24 -15.34
C VAL A 145 -7.30 1.27 -14.88
N ASN A 146 -7.72 0.11 -14.40
CA ASN A 146 -6.80 -0.98 -14.12
C ASN A 146 -6.27 -1.56 -15.43
N TYR A 147 -4.96 -1.71 -15.53
CA TYR A 147 -4.33 -2.38 -16.66
C TYR A 147 -3.26 -3.34 -16.15
N VAL A 148 -3.39 -4.60 -16.49
CA VAL A 148 -2.41 -5.65 -16.18
C VAL A 148 -1.83 -6.17 -17.50
N PRO A 149 -0.53 -5.91 -17.78
CA PRO A 149 0.08 -6.42 -19.01
C PRO A 149 -0.10 -7.93 -19.14
N GLU A 150 -0.60 -8.40 -20.30
CA GLU A 150 -1.02 -9.78 -20.53
C GLU A 150 0.07 -10.81 -20.16
N HIS A 151 1.31 -10.52 -20.54
CA HIS A 151 2.46 -11.38 -20.25
C HIS A 151 2.85 -11.47 -18.77
N PHE A 152 2.20 -10.70 -17.88
CA PHE A 152 2.36 -10.78 -16.42
C PHE A 152 1.13 -11.30 -15.70
N LYS A 153 -0.04 -11.44 -16.33
CA LYS A 153 -1.29 -11.85 -15.65
C LYS A 153 -1.15 -13.17 -14.90
N SER A 154 -0.48 -14.18 -15.48
CA SER A 154 -0.26 -15.47 -14.82
C SER A 154 0.80 -15.45 -13.72
N ARG A 155 1.61 -14.37 -13.64
CA ARG A 155 2.71 -14.22 -12.68
C ARG A 155 2.36 -13.34 -11.49
N ILE A 156 1.17 -12.72 -11.52
CA ILE A 156 0.67 -11.83 -10.47
C ILE A 156 -0.60 -12.45 -9.90
N PRO A 157 -0.62 -12.85 -8.63
CA PRO A 157 -1.82 -13.33 -7.94
C PRO A 157 -2.98 -12.35 -8.09
N ARG A 158 -4.22 -12.87 -8.05
CA ARG A 158 -5.43 -12.08 -8.30
C ARG A 158 -5.55 -10.90 -7.33
N GLU A 159 -5.29 -11.13 -6.07
CA GLU A 159 -5.31 -10.14 -4.99
C GLU A 159 -4.33 -8.97 -5.18
N TYR A 160 -3.27 -9.16 -6.00
CA TYR A 160 -2.29 -8.12 -6.32
C TYR A 160 -2.54 -7.42 -7.65
N ARG A 161 -3.55 -7.86 -8.41
CA ARG A 161 -3.91 -7.25 -9.70
C ARG A 161 -5.36 -6.77 -9.78
N GLU A 162 -6.18 -7.11 -8.78
CA GLU A 162 -7.58 -6.70 -8.66
C GLU A 162 -7.84 -6.11 -7.25
N PRO A 163 -8.67 -5.08 -7.14
CA PRO A 163 -9.32 -4.29 -8.22
C PRO A 163 -8.34 -3.37 -8.98
N LEU A 164 -7.11 -3.18 -8.47
CA LEU A 164 -6.03 -2.41 -9.09
C LEU A 164 -4.70 -3.13 -9.00
N LEU A 165 -3.90 -3.00 -10.05
CA LEU A 165 -2.54 -3.55 -10.09
C LEU A 165 -1.67 -2.91 -9.02
N ILE A 166 -1.19 -3.73 -8.10
CA ILE A 166 -0.13 -3.36 -7.15
C ILE A 166 1.21 -3.39 -7.90
N ARG A 167 1.93 -2.29 -7.87
CA ARG A 167 3.27 -2.20 -8.45
C ARG A 167 4.33 -2.77 -7.52
N VAL A 168 4.18 -2.51 -6.22
CA VAL A 168 5.09 -2.96 -5.17
C VAL A 168 4.36 -2.96 -3.82
N ASN A 169 4.65 -3.96 -3.01
CA ASN A 169 4.30 -3.98 -1.59
C ASN A 169 5.47 -3.43 -0.77
N GLU A 170 5.16 -2.53 0.14
CA GLU A 170 6.10 -1.91 1.08
C GLU A 170 5.59 -2.12 2.50
N ALA A 171 6.45 -1.91 3.50
CA ALA A 171 6.07 -2.08 4.90
C ALA A 171 6.60 -0.94 5.78
N VAL A 172 5.90 -0.70 6.88
CA VAL A 172 6.40 0.06 8.03
C VAL A 172 6.71 -0.91 9.15
N VAL A 173 7.87 -0.72 9.78
CA VAL A 173 8.39 -1.56 10.86
C VAL A 173 8.97 -0.68 11.97
N PHE A 174 9.29 -1.28 13.11
CA PHE A 174 10.13 -0.64 14.12
C PHE A 174 11.59 -1.01 13.91
N PHE A 175 12.46 0.02 13.96
CA PHE A 175 13.91 -0.13 13.95
C PHE A 175 14.51 0.18 15.31
N TYR A 176 15.65 -0.46 15.60
CA TYR A 176 16.53 -0.12 16.71
C TYR A 176 17.99 -0.05 16.26
N ASN A 177 18.84 0.57 17.06
CA ASN A 177 20.29 0.67 16.81
C ASN A 177 21.03 -0.51 17.44
N MET A 178 21.80 -1.27 16.64
CA MET A 178 22.55 -2.45 17.10
C MET A 178 23.73 -2.12 18.01
N GLU A 179 24.26 -0.89 18.00
CA GLU A 179 25.32 -0.50 18.95
C GLU A 179 24.75 -0.28 20.35
N GLU A 180 23.54 0.32 20.46
CA GLU A 180 22.89 0.49 21.77
C GLU A 180 22.29 -0.82 22.29
N PHE A 181 21.68 -1.59 21.40
CA PHE A 181 21.02 -2.86 21.74
C PHE A 181 21.77 -4.03 21.13
N SER A 182 23.02 -4.22 21.56
CA SER A 182 23.92 -5.23 21.00
C SER A 182 23.50 -6.68 21.30
N LYS A 183 22.61 -6.89 22.29
CA LYS A 183 22.06 -8.21 22.64
C LYS A 183 20.81 -8.58 21.85
N GLY A 184 20.35 -7.70 20.94
CA GLY A 184 19.14 -7.91 20.14
C GLY A 184 18.07 -6.85 20.39
N SER A 185 16.83 -7.14 19.96
CA SER A 185 15.71 -6.22 20.10
C SER A 185 15.46 -5.81 21.56
N PRO A 186 15.26 -4.50 21.83
CA PRO A 186 14.93 -4.02 23.18
C PRO A 186 13.49 -4.33 23.61
N VAL A 187 12.65 -4.81 22.70
CA VAL A 187 11.22 -5.09 22.90
C VAL A 187 10.81 -6.35 22.17
N THR A 188 9.81 -7.03 22.70
CA THR A 188 9.12 -8.19 22.10
C THR A 188 7.62 -7.98 21.98
N ASN A 189 7.08 -6.97 22.66
CA ASN A 189 5.67 -6.60 22.59
C ASN A 189 5.52 -5.11 22.25
N ILE A 190 4.56 -4.79 21.41
CA ILE A 190 4.36 -3.41 20.90
C ILE A 190 4.04 -2.42 22.04
N TRP A 191 3.40 -2.88 23.12
CA TRP A 191 3.03 -2.03 24.26
C TRP A 191 4.23 -1.56 25.08
N GLU A 192 5.37 -2.23 24.97
CA GLU A 192 6.61 -1.79 25.64
C GLU A 192 7.05 -0.40 25.15
N PHE A 193 6.78 -0.02 23.89
CA PHE A 193 7.08 1.32 23.38
C PHE A 193 6.34 2.43 24.12
N THR A 194 5.25 2.11 24.82
CA THR A 194 4.48 3.08 25.61
C THR A 194 5.01 3.27 27.03
N GLU A 195 6.05 2.55 27.43
CA GLU A 195 6.63 2.66 28.77
C GLU A 195 7.53 3.88 28.93
N SER A 196 7.65 4.35 30.17
CA SER A 196 8.46 5.53 30.51
C SER A 196 9.93 5.44 30.12
N ARG A 197 10.50 4.21 30.05
CA ARG A 197 11.90 3.98 29.57
C ARG A 197 12.11 4.40 28.11
N PHE A 198 11.03 4.46 27.33
CA PHE A 198 11.07 4.91 25.92
C PHE A 198 10.46 6.30 25.72
N LYS A 199 10.20 7.05 26.80
CA LYS A 199 9.69 8.43 26.70
C LYS A 199 10.65 9.31 25.89
N GLY A 200 10.13 9.94 24.82
CA GLY A 200 10.93 10.74 23.89
C GLY A 200 11.95 9.94 23.05
N ARG A 201 11.84 8.59 23.05
CA ARG A 201 12.80 7.70 22.39
C ARG A 201 12.27 7.02 21.13
N VAL A 202 10.99 7.15 20.81
CA VAL A 202 10.41 6.59 19.59
C VAL A 202 10.15 7.72 18.59
N GLY A 203 10.65 7.55 17.36
CA GLY A 203 10.45 8.53 16.29
C GLY A 203 9.60 7.98 15.16
N MET A 204 8.82 8.85 14.51
CA MET A 204 8.07 8.51 13.30
C MET A 204 7.90 9.73 12.39
N LYS A 205 7.50 9.50 11.14
CA LYS A 205 7.05 10.62 10.28
C LYS A 205 5.67 11.09 10.72
N ASN A 206 5.39 12.38 10.48
CA ASN A 206 4.04 12.90 10.72
C ASN A 206 3.01 12.15 9.84
N PRO A 207 2.05 11.41 10.43
CA PRO A 207 1.08 10.64 9.67
C PRO A 207 0.11 11.54 8.88
N LEU A 208 -0.13 12.78 9.31
CA LEU A 208 -0.98 13.72 8.58
C LEU A 208 -0.38 14.15 7.23
N SER A 209 0.94 14.04 7.07
CA SER A 209 1.66 14.38 5.83
C SER A 209 2.29 13.18 5.12
N SER A 210 2.29 12.00 5.74
CA SER A 210 2.88 10.76 5.22
C SER A 210 1.82 9.67 5.07
N GLY A 211 1.40 9.39 3.84
CA GLY A 211 0.38 8.37 3.56
C GLY A 211 0.77 6.97 4.07
N SER A 212 2.03 6.54 3.88
CA SER A 212 2.49 5.24 4.40
C SER A 212 2.47 5.15 5.92
N THR A 213 2.89 6.22 6.60
CA THR A 213 2.82 6.27 8.07
C THR A 213 1.37 6.30 8.56
N PHE A 214 0.50 7.03 7.87
CA PHE A 214 -0.92 7.07 8.21
C PHE A 214 -1.58 5.70 8.01
N MET A 215 -1.29 5.00 6.92
CA MET A 215 -1.77 3.63 6.70
C MET A 215 -1.32 2.70 7.83
N ALA A 216 -0.06 2.77 8.26
CA ALA A 216 0.46 1.97 9.36
C ALA A 216 -0.21 2.30 10.72
N VAL A 217 -0.50 3.59 10.98
CA VAL A 217 -1.30 4.01 12.15
C VAL A 217 -2.68 3.37 12.11
N MET A 218 -3.35 3.45 10.97
CA MET A 218 -4.69 2.88 10.78
C MET A 218 -4.70 1.36 10.90
N THR A 219 -3.65 0.68 10.43
CA THR A 219 -3.53 -0.77 10.55
C THR A 219 -3.62 -1.22 12.01
N LEU A 220 -2.91 -0.58 12.94
CA LEU A 220 -2.99 -0.95 14.37
C LEU A 220 -4.36 -0.64 14.98
N ILE A 221 -5.05 0.38 14.48
CA ILE A 221 -6.41 0.74 14.95
C ILE A 221 -7.46 -0.25 14.42
N GLN A 222 -7.23 -0.84 13.27
CA GLN A 222 -8.14 -1.81 12.64
C GLN A 222 -8.21 -3.15 13.37
N TYR A 223 -7.19 -3.51 14.17
CA TYR A 223 -7.09 -4.79 14.87
C TYR A 223 -7.14 -4.62 16.41
N PRO A 224 -8.24 -4.08 16.95
CA PRO A 224 -8.31 -3.71 18.37
C PRO A 224 -8.30 -4.92 19.33
N GLU A 225 -8.86 -6.06 18.92
CA GLU A 225 -8.90 -7.28 19.72
C GLU A 225 -7.50 -7.87 19.89
N GLU A 226 -6.73 -7.93 18.80
CA GLU A 226 -5.34 -8.40 18.81
C GLU A 226 -4.43 -7.46 19.59
N MET A 227 -4.67 -6.14 19.48
CA MET A 227 -3.95 -5.15 20.30
C MET A 227 -4.25 -5.32 21.78
N ALA A 228 -5.52 -5.55 22.17
CA ALA A 228 -5.91 -5.81 23.55
C ALA A 228 -5.32 -7.14 24.08
N ALA A 229 -5.37 -8.19 23.26
CA ALA A 229 -4.79 -9.49 23.60
C ALA A 229 -3.26 -9.40 23.80
N ALA A 230 -2.56 -8.63 22.96
CA ALA A 230 -1.12 -8.38 23.13
C ALA A 230 -0.82 -7.63 24.44
N TYR A 231 -1.65 -6.66 24.81
CA TYR A 231 -1.54 -5.99 26.12
C TYR A 231 -1.68 -6.98 27.28
N LYS A 232 -2.70 -7.85 27.21
CA LYS A 232 -2.96 -8.88 28.22
C LYS A 232 -1.78 -9.86 28.36
N ARG A 233 -1.20 -10.31 27.22
CA ARG A 233 0.01 -11.15 27.24
C ARG A 233 1.19 -10.44 27.90
N TYR A 234 1.33 -9.15 27.66
CA TYR A 234 2.44 -8.36 28.19
C TYR A 234 2.26 -8.00 29.68
N LYS A 235 1.07 -7.54 30.09
CA LYS A 235 0.82 -7.02 31.45
C LYS A 235 0.15 -8.03 32.40
N GLY A 236 -0.36 -9.15 31.89
CA GLY A 236 -1.12 -10.12 32.69
C GLY A 236 -2.55 -9.69 33.07
N LEU A 237 -3.03 -8.57 32.54
CA LEU A 237 -4.34 -8.00 32.86
C LEU A 237 -4.98 -7.36 31.61
N ASP A 238 -6.29 -7.18 31.64
CA ASP A 238 -7.02 -6.54 30.56
C ASP A 238 -6.69 -5.04 30.47
N ILE A 239 -6.67 -4.51 29.23
CA ILE A 239 -6.36 -3.11 28.99
C ILE A 239 -7.48 -2.20 29.52
N LYS A 240 -7.11 -1.18 30.28
CA LYS A 240 -7.99 -0.07 30.63
C LYS A 240 -7.78 1.05 29.63
N LEU A 241 -8.85 1.42 28.93
CA LEU A 241 -8.82 2.53 27.96
C LEU A 241 -8.86 3.88 28.70
N SER A 242 -8.20 4.87 28.14
CA SER A 242 -8.30 6.27 28.57
C SER A 242 -9.68 6.84 28.20
N ASP A 243 -10.11 7.89 28.90
CA ASP A 243 -11.41 8.51 28.66
C ASP A 243 -11.55 9.01 27.22
N GLY A 244 -12.65 8.67 26.56
CA GLY A 244 -12.93 9.04 25.18
C GLY A 244 -12.14 8.26 24.12
N VAL A 245 -11.30 7.28 24.50
CA VAL A 245 -10.54 6.45 23.56
C VAL A 245 -11.37 5.21 23.17
N PRO A 246 -11.65 4.98 21.87
CA PRO A 246 -12.64 3.99 21.45
C PRO A 246 -12.23 2.52 21.64
N ASN A 247 -10.94 2.18 21.50
CA ASN A 247 -10.45 0.79 21.57
C ASN A 247 -8.93 0.72 21.76
N ALA A 248 -8.38 -0.49 21.90
CA ALA A 248 -6.96 -0.73 22.17
C ALA A 248 -6.01 -0.18 21.10
N GLY A 249 -6.40 -0.19 19.82
CA GLY A 249 -5.58 0.37 18.74
C GLY A 249 -5.43 1.90 18.87
N TYR A 250 -6.51 2.60 19.21
CA TYR A 250 -6.48 4.03 19.53
C TYR A 250 -5.72 4.30 20.84
N GLU A 251 -5.91 3.46 21.86
CA GLU A 251 -5.23 3.57 23.15
C GLU A 251 -3.71 3.46 22.99
N PHE A 252 -3.23 2.56 22.13
CA PHE A 252 -1.80 2.47 21.82
C PHE A 252 -1.26 3.83 21.36
N TRP A 253 -1.92 4.47 20.39
CA TRP A 253 -1.46 5.74 19.85
C TRP A 253 -1.63 6.90 20.84
N ALA A 254 -2.70 6.91 21.68
CA ALA A 254 -2.86 7.87 22.75
C ALA A 254 -1.69 7.79 23.73
N ARG A 255 -1.30 6.58 24.16
CA ARG A 255 -0.13 6.36 25.04
C ARG A 255 1.18 6.71 24.37
N MET A 256 1.34 6.41 23.09
CA MET A 256 2.54 6.79 22.33
C MET A 256 2.71 8.31 22.24
N LEU A 257 1.63 9.04 22.00
CA LEU A 257 1.65 10.51 21.97
C LEU A 257 1.98 11.08 23.36
N LYS A 258 1.35 10.56 24.43
CA LYS A 258 1.65 10.93 25.83
C LYS A 258 3.10 10.56 26.23
N ASN A 259 3.71 9.58 25.56
CA ASN A 259 5.09 9.16 25.76
C ASN A 259 6.10 9.97 24.89
N ASP A 260 5.70 11.16 24.44
CA ASP A 260 6.53 12.13 23.70
C ASP A 260 7.14 11.55 22.43
N ILE A 261 6.33 10.90 21.59
CA ILE A 261 6.80 10.41 20.29
C ILE A 261 7.39 11.55 19.43
N VAL A 262 8.59 11.34 18.86
CA VAL A 262 9.31 12.36 18.11
C VAL A 262 8.88 12.39 16.65
N ILE A 263 8.32 13.51 16.20
CA ILE A 263 7.75 13.65 14.85
C ILE A 263 8.77 14.24 13.87
N PHE A 264 9.03 13.53 12.77
CA PHE A 264 9.95 13.91 11.70
C PHE A 264 9.21 14.31 10.42
N LYS A 265 9.71 15.36 9.76
CA LYS A 265 9.27 15.71 8.38
C LYS A 265 9.92 14.81 7.32
N SER A 266 11.08 14.24 7.61
CA SER A 266 11.90 13.46 6.66
C SER A 266 12.20 12.06 7.21
N GLY A 267 11.81 11.01 6.46
CA GLY A 267 12.18 9.64 6.79
C GLY A 267 13.70 9.39 6.73
N SER A 268 14.43 10.18 5.92
CA SER A 268 15.90 10.13 5.87
C SER A 268 16.54 10.61 7.17
N LYS A 269 15.99 11.69 7.76
CA LYS A 269 16.46 12.19 9.05
C LYS A 269 16.09 11.22 10.19
N LEU A 270 14.87 10.65 10.14
CA LEU A 270 14.43 9.63 11.09
C LEU A 270 15.36 8.41 11.06
N ALA A 271 15.63 7.84 9.88
CA ALA A 271 16.53 6.69 9.74
C ALA A 271 17.96 6.98 10.20
N ALA A 272 18.43 8.24 10.07
CA ALA A 272 19.72 8.65 10.58
C ALA A 272 19.70 8.82 12.11
N ALA A 273 18.62 9.33 12.68
CA ALA A 273 18.44 9.47 14.13
C ALA A 273 18.36 8.10 14.86
N SER A 274 17.94 7.05 14.13
CA SER A 274 17.97 5.67 14.64
C SER A 274 19.33 5.00 14.36
N GLY A 275 19.86 5.09 13.13
CA GLY A 275 20.85 4.16 12.63
C GLY A 275 22.30 4.65 12.56
N LYS A 276 22.61 5.92 12.79
CA LYS A 276 24.00 6.39 12.78
C LYS A 276 24.80 5.72 13.91
N LYS A 277 26.06 5.39 13.60
CA LYS A 277 27.01 4.90 14.58
C LYS A 277 27.41 5.96 15.60
N GLY A 278 27.82 5.54 16.79
CA GLY A 278 28.37 6.42 17.83
C GLY A 278 27.36 7.35 18.49
N GLN A 279 26.05 7.14 18.33
CA GLN A 279 25.03 7.95 18.99
C GLN A 279 24.89 7.56 20.47
N LYS A 280 24.85 8.55 21.37
CA LYS A 280 24.68 8.31 22.82
C LYS A 280 23.28 7.78 23.17
N LYS A 281 22.22 8.23 22.45
CA LYS A 281 20.81 7.85 22.65
C LYS A 281 20.09 7.82 21.29
N PRO A 282 20.34 6.82 20.43
CA PRO A 282 19.64 6.72 19.16
C PRO A 282 18.15 6.46 19.40
N LEU A 283 17.30 6.97 18.48
CA LEU A 283 15.86 6.70 18.54
C LEU A 283 15.54 5.29 18.04
N LEU A 284 14.49 4.70 18.59
CA LEU A 284 13.76 3.65 17.88
C LEU A 284 12.91 4.32 16.80
N ALA A 285 12.86 3.74 15.60
CA ALA A 285 12.18 4.40 14.49
C ALA A 285 11.01 3.57 13.95
N PHE A 286 9.80 4.11 14.03
CA PHE A 286 8.66 3.59 13.29
C PHE A 286 8.69 4.16 11.87
N ALA A 287 9.21 3.35 10.92
CA ALA A 287 9.59 3.85 9.61
C ALA A 287 9.43 2.80 8.50
N ASN A 288 9.46 3.27 7.25
CA ASN A 288 9.46 2.40 6.08
C ASN A 288 10.64 1.43 6.13
N MET A 289 10.36 0.14 5.94
CA MET A 289 11.35 -0.95 6.01
C MET A 289 12.49 -0.78 5.01
N THR A 290 12.28 -0.08 3.90
CA THR A 290 13.32 0.19 2.90
C THR A 290 14.53 0.95 3.45
N TYR A 291 14.39 1.58 4.63
CA TYR A 291 15.52 2.26 5.26
C TYR A 291 16.60 1.31 5.78
N ILE A 292 16.32 -0.01 5.89
CA ILE A 292 17.35 -1.01 6.21
C ILE A 292 18.51 -1.00 5.19
N ALA A 293 18.23 -0.73 3.92
CA ALA A 293 19.26 -0.62 2.88
C ALA A 293 20.26 0.54 3.08
N ARG A 294 20.04 1.38 4.07
CA ARG A 294 20.98 2.43 4.47
C ARG A 294 22.13 1.91 5.32
N ASN A 295 22.01 0.71 5.88
CA ASN A 295 23.13 0.07 6.54
C ASN A 295 24.29 -0.07 5.54
N ASP A 296 24.01 -0.57 4.33
CA ASP A 296 25.04 -0.71 3.29
C ASP A 296 25.42 0.63 2.67
N SER A 297 24.42 1.45 2.31
CA SER A 297 24.66 2.65 1.50
C SER A 297 25.14 3.87 2.31
N LYS A 298 25.02 3.87 3.64
CA LYS A 298 25.36 4.96 4.56
C LYS A 298 26.14 4.52 5.80
N GLY A 299 26.42 3.23 5.95
CA GLY A 299 27.09 2.67 7.12
C GLY A 299 26.26 2.77 8.41
N PHE A 300 24.91 2.76 8.29
CA PHE A 300 24.04 2.72 9.47
C PHE A 300 24.04 1.33 10.11
N VAL A 301 23.57 1.27 11.35
CA VAL A 301 23.48 0.05 12.15
C VAL A 301 22.05 -0.19 12.66
N ASN A 302 21.08 0.04 11.79
CA ASN A 302 19.70 -0.28 12.08
C ASN A 302 19.46 -1.80 12.04
N ALA A 303 18.68 -2.31 12.98
CA ALA A 303 18.05 -3.62 12.90
C ALA A 303 16.52 -3.47 13.01
N ILE A 304 15.78 -4.47 12.54
CA ILE A 304 14.33 -4.50 12.59
C ILE A 304 13.89 -5.30 13.81
N VAL A 305 12.87 -4.82 14.52
CA VAL A 305 12.18 -5.57 15.57
C VAL A 305 11.30 -6.61 14.87
N LYS A 306 11.88 -7.79 14.57
CA LYS A 306 11.22 -8.81 13.75
C LYS A 306 10.25 -9.71 14.51
N GLU A 307 10.46 -9.88 15.81
CA GLU A 307 9.66 -10.72 16.70
C GLU A 307 8.80 -9.84 17.62
N LEU A 308 7.91 -9.04 17.04
CA LEU A 308 7.06 -8.09 17.78
C LEU A 308 5.63 -8.61 17.88
N ASP A 309 5.15 -8.83 19.09
CA ASP A 309 3.74 -9.16 19.36
C ASP A 309 2.90 -7.87 19.41
N PRO A 310 1.74 -7.77 18.74
CA PRO A 310 1.07 -8.80 17.95
C PRO A 310 1.51 -8.84 16.48
N VAL A 311 2.29 -7.86 16.02
CA VAL A 311 2.67 -7.72 14.61
C VAL A 311 4.00 -6.98 14.47
N ALA A 312 4.84 -7.46 13.56
CA ALA A 312 6.16 -6.86 13.31
C ALA A 312 6.21 -6.01 12.02
N LYS A 313 5.30 -6.27 11.08
CA LYS A 313 5.32 -5.69 9.74
C LYS A 313 3.93 -5.20 9.33
N LEU A 314 3.81 -3.89 9.05
CA LEU A 314 2.57 -3.25 8.61
C LEU A 314 2.65 -2.95 7.12
N LEU A 315 1.94 -3.75 6.32
CA LEU A 315 1.99 -3.68 4.86
C LEU A 315 1.17 -2.53 4.31
N TYR A 316 1.64 -1.98 3.21
CA TYR A 316 0.86 -1.09 2.38
C TYR A 316 1.23 -1.26 0.89
N PRO A 317 0.22 -1.31 0.00
CA PRO A 317 0.45 -1.39 -1.43
C PRO A 317 0.76 -0.02 -2.02
N THR A 318 1.53 -0.03 -3.10
CA THR A 318 1.59 1.08 -4.06
C THR A 318 1.02 0.59 -5.37
N PHE A 319 -0.09 1.19 -5.79
CA PHE A 319 -0.78 0.87 -7.03
C PHE A 319 -0.14 1.55 -8.23
N THR A 320 -0.41 1.01 -9.41
CA THR A 320 -0.21 1.67 -10.70
C THR A 320 -1.46 1.50 -11.54
N ALA A 321 -1.92 2.57 -12.15
CA ALA A 321 -3.12 2.57 -12.99
C ALA A 321 -3.00 3.61 -14.09
N ILE A 322 -3.69 3.38 -15.21
CA ILE A 322 -3.81 4.35 -16.30
C ILE A 322 -4.87 5.38 -15.90
N ALA A 323 -4.56 6.66 -16.06
CA ALA A 323 -5.52 7.73 -15.81
C ALA A 323 -6.64 7.73 -16.86
N ARG A 324 -7.87 8.09 -16.46
CA ARG A 324 -8.96 8.28 -17.40
C ARG A 324 -8.56 9.27 -18.49
N GLN A 325 -8.85 8.94 -19.74
CA GLN A 325 -8.54 9.77 -20.91
C GLN A 325 -7.06 10.16 -21.02
N ALA A 326 -6.17 9.28 -20.58
CA ALA A 326 -4.73 9.44 -20.74
C ALA A 326 -4.40 9.80 -22.21
N PRO A 327 -3.64 10.89 -22.45
CA PRO A 327 -3.27 11.31 -23.81
C PRO A 327 -2.43 10.25 -24.55
N HIS A 328 -1.62 9.48 -23.81
CA HIS A 328 -0.66 8.52 -24.34
C HIS A 328 -0.93 7.11 -23.77
N PRO A 329 -2.07 6.46 -24.12
CA PRO A 329 -2.50 5.21 -23.47
C PRO A 329 -1.56 4.03 -23.78
N ASN A 330 -0.94 3.97 -24.97
CA ASN A 330 0.01 2.90 -25.28
C ASN A 330 1.34 3.10 -24.56
N ALA A 331 1.85 4.33 -24.46
CA ALA A 331 3.02 4.65 -23.65
C ALA A 331 2.78 4.37 -22.15
N ALA A 332 1.57 4.59 -21.67
CA ALA A 332 1.13 4.20 -20.32
C ALA A 332 1.17 2.68 -20.11
N LYS A 333 0.72 1.88 -21.09
CA LYS A 333 0.82 0.41 -21.05
C LYS A 333 2.28 -0.05 -21.01
N VAL A 334 3.15 0.56 -21.84
CA VAL A 334 4.59 0.25 -21.90
C VAL A 334 5.25 0.59 -20.56
N PHE A 335 4.96 1.77 -19.98
CA PHE A 335 5.51 2.15 -18.68
C PHE A 335 5.02 1.22 -17.57
N THR A 336 3.74 0.84 -17.57
CA THR A 336 3.17 -0.09 -16.59
C THR A 336 3.87 -1.46 -16.65
N ALA A 337 4.15 -1.97 -17.84
CA ALA A 337 4.92 -3.20 -17.99
C ALA A 337 6.38 -3.03 -17.52
N TYR A 338 7.00 -1.92 -17.86
CA TYR A 338 8.39 -1.63 -17.52
C TYR A 338 8.63 -1.62 -15.99
N VAL A 339 7.72 -1.05 -15.22
CA VAL A 339 7.87 -0.99 -13.75
C VAL A 339 7.68 -2.34 -13.05
N LEU A 340 7.17 -3.34 -13.73
CA LEU A 340 7.05 -4.71 -13.24
C LEU A 340 8.30 -5.57 -13.51
N GLY A 341 9.28 -5.05 -14.25
CA GLY A 341 10.51 -5.77 -14.61
C GLY A 341 10.41 -6.60 -15.88
N SER A 342 11.52 -7.25 -16.26
CA SER A 342 11.60 -8.05 -17.49
C SER A 342 10.77 -9.35 -17.40
N THR A 343 10.23 -9.80 -18.55
CA THR A 343 9.63 -11.13 -18.70
C THR A 343 10.63 -12.28 -18.55
N LYS A 344 11.93 -11.99 -18.73
CA LYS A 344 13.04 -12.96 -18.56
C LYS A 344 13.45 -13.12 -17.08
N LEU A 345 13.03 -12.21 -16.20
CA LEU A 345 13.26 -12.30 -14.76
C LEU A 345 12.45 -13.46 -14.18
N ASN A 346 13.10 -14.30 -13.37
CA ASN A 346 12.47 -15.43 -12.66
C ASN A 346 13.20 -15.70 -11.34
N LYS A 347 12.66 -16.60 -10.48
CA LYS A 347 13.22 -16.93 -9.16
C LYS A 347 14.69 -17.39 -9.19
N LYS A 348 15.17 -17.95 -10.30
CA LYS A 348 16.55 -18.42 -10.45
C LYS A 348 17.49 -17.34 -10.97
N SER A 349 16.97 -16.14 -11.30
CA SER A 349 17.78 -15.06 -11.83
C SER A 349 18.84 -14.64 -10.80
N LYS A 350 20.09 -14.73 -11.19
CA LYS A 350 21.23 -14.25 -10.41
C LYS A 350 21.28 -12.73 -10.54
N LEU A 351 20.82 -12.05 -9.54
CA LEU A 351 20.88 -10.59 -9.45
C LEU A 351 22.08 -10.23 -8.59
N SER A 352 23.09 -9.61 -9.19
CA SER A 352 24.22 -9.07 -8.45
C SER A 352 23.74 -7.94 -7.57
N LYS A 353 23.89 -8.08 -6.27
CA LYS A 353 23.70 -7.12 -5.15
C LYS A 353 22.49 -6.17 -5.21
N PRO A 354 21.83 -5.91 -4.08
CA PRO A 354 20.78 -4.91 -4.01
C PRO A 354 21.32 -3.58 -4.52
N TYR A 355 20.51 -2.89 -5.30
CA TYR A 355 20.74 -1.61 -5.95
C TYR A 355 21.90 -0.78 -5.36
N THR A 356 23.09 -0.90 -5.92
CA THR A 356 24.14 0.12 -5.85
C THR A 356 23.91 1.09 -7.00
N LYS A 357 24.06 2.38 -6.73
CA LYS A 357 23.89 3.50 -7.67
C LYS A 357 24.60 3.17 -9.02
N GLY A 358 23.83 2.86 -10.06
CA GLY A 358 24.36 2.59 -11.41
C GLY A 358 24.31 1.16 -11.92
N SER A 359 23.99 0.14 -11.12
CA SER A 359 23.84 -1.25 -11.58
C SER A 359 22.36 -1.62 -11.70
N SER A 360 21.69 -1.20 -12.78
CA SER A 360 20.44 -1.84 -13.15
C SER A 360 20.80 -3.16 -13.84
N SER A 361 20.44 -4.30 -13.26
CA SER A 361 20.33 -5.53 -14.02
C SER A 361 19.29 -5.27 -15.13
N ASP A 362 19.63 -5.54 -16.39
CA ASP A 362 18.69 -5.40 -17.51
C ASP A 362 17.40 -6.20 -17.31
N LEU A 363 17.40 -7.13 -16.35
CA LEU A 363 16.23 -7.93 -15.97
C LEU A 363 15.28 -7.21 -15.03
N LEU A 364 15.78 -6.36 -14.12
CA LEU A 364 14.95 -5.64 -13.15
C LEU A 364 14.19 -4.48 -13.79
N LEU A 365 14.71 -3.85 -14.84
CA LEU A 365 14.10 -2.69 -15.49
C LEU A 365 13.60 -1.66 -14.46
N GLY A 366 12.35 -1.26 -14.58
CA GLY A 366 11.71 -0.30 -13.65
C GLY A 366 11.47 -0.82 -12.22
N LEU A 367 11.65 -2.11 -11.99
CA LEU A 367 11.63 -2.69 -10.65
C LEU A 367 12.93 -2.41 -9.86
N ALA A 368 14.05 -2.11 -10.54
CA ALA A 368 15.36 -1.95 -9.91
C ALA A 368 15.39 -1.01 -8.68
N PRO A 369 14.78 0.20 -8.67
CA PRO A 369 14.76 1.07 -7.49
C PRO A 369 13.96 0.53 -6.30
N TYR A 370 13.20 -0.52 -6.51
CA TYR A 370 12.31 -1.17 -5.54
C TYR A 370 12.75 -2.62 -5.24
N PHE A 371 13.89 -3.04 -5.73
CA PHE A 371 14.45 -4.34 -5.43
C PHE A 371 15.39 -4.23 -4.23
N ASP A 372 14.80 -4.17 -3.03
CA ASP A 372 15.52 -4.06 -1.75
C ASP A 372 14.80 -4.88 -0.64
N PRO A 373 15.46 -5.17 0.49
CA PRO A 373 14.88 -5.99 1.56
C PRO A 373 13.53 -5.50 2.11
N GLY A 374 13.24 -4.23 1.97
CA GLY A 374 12.02 -3.60 2.50
C GLY A 374 10.85 -3.53 1.51
N THR A 375 10.95 -4.22 0.38
CA THR A 375 9.89 -4.25 -0.63
C THR A 375 9.65 -5.66 -1.17
N ARG A 376 8.47 -5.88 -1.75
CA ARG A 376 8.15 -7.09 -2.52
C ARG A 376 7.45 -6.74 -3.82
N SER A 377 7.91 -7.36 -4.91
CA SER A 377 7.20 -7.36 -6.17
C SER A 377 5.86 -8.09 -6.01
N PRO A 378 4.78 -7.66 -6.70
CA PRO A 378 3.53 -8.42 -6.76
C PRO A 378 3.68 -9.71 -7.57
N ARG A 379 4.74 -9.83 -8.36
CA ARG A 379 5.03 -11.02 -9.18
C ARG A 379 5.61 -12.14 -8.33
N ASN A 380 5.04 -13.34 -8.45
CA ASN A 380 5.47 -14.56 -7.74
C ASN A 380 6.76 -15.17 -8.27
N ASP A 381 7.23 -14.74 -9.45
CA ASP A 381 8.44 -15.22 -10.11
C ASP A 381 9.68 -14.32 -9.91
N VAL A 382 9.53 -13.22 -9.17
CA VAL A 382 10.67 -12.34 -8.82
C VAL A 382 11.39 -12.91 -7.60
N PRO A 383 12.73 -13.06 -7.63
CA PRO A 383 13.48 -13.53 -6.46
C PRO A 383 13.45 -12.50 -5.33
N SER A 384 13.64 -12.95 -4.09
CA SER A 384 13.89 -12.05 -2.97
C SER A 384 15.25 -11.36 -3.14
N PRO A 385 15.36 -10.05 -2.82
CA PRO A 385 16.65 -9.39 -2.75
C PRO A 385 17.49 -9.96 -1.60
N GLN A 386 18.80 -9.80 -1.67
CA GLN A 386 19.70 -10.19 -0.57
C GLN A 386 19.29 -9.49 0.73
N GLY A 387 19.20 -10.23 1.84
CA GLY A 387 18.68 -9.74 3.14
C GLY A 387 17.16 -9.56 3.16
N GLY A 388 16.47 -10.01 2.12
CA GLY A 388 15.02 -9.95 2.03
C GLY A 388 14.30 -11.08 2.75
N GLU A 389 15.01 -12.10 3.20
CA GLU A 389 14.48 -13.24 3.94
C GLU A 389 13.71 -12.79 5.18
N ILE A 390 14.19 -11.76 5.85
CA ILE A 390 13.53 -11.14 7.01
C ILE A 390 12.08 -10.72 6.74
N TRP A 391 11.72 -10.44 5.48
CA TRP A 391 10.35 -10.11 5.13
C TRP A 391 9.40 -11.28 5.41
N ASP A 392 9.82 -12.49 5.08
CA ASP A 392 8.98 -13.69 5.16
C ASP A 392 8.94 -14.26 6.60
N GLU A 393 9.88 -13.85 7.46
CA GLU A 393 9.93 -14.23 8.89
C GLU A 393 8.96 -13.43 9.77
N MET A 394 8.49 -12.26 9.32
CA MET A 394 7.71 -11.34 10.15
C MET A 394 6.21 -11.54 9.99
N LYS A 395 5.49 -11.61 11.11
CA LYS A 395 4.02 -11.52 11.13
C LYS A 395 3.58 -10.16 10.59
N GLU A 396 2.61 -10.19 9.68
CA GLU A 396 2.15 -9.00 8.96
C GLU A 396 0.68 -8.70 9.15
N TRP A 397 0.36 -7.42 9.14
CA TRP A 397 -1.00 -6.89 8.98
C TRP A 397 -1.03 -5.87 7.85
N HIS A 398 -2.20 -5.69 7.26
CA HIS A 398 -2.48 -4.67 6.27
C HIS A 398 -3.79 -3.96 6.59
N VAL A 399 -3.88 -2.70 6.21
CA VAL A 399 -5.10 -1.93 6.37
C VAL A 399 -6.04 -2.18 5.19
N ASP A 400 -7.29 -2.45 5.50
CA ASP A 400 -8.36 -2.59 4.52
C ASP A 400 -8.73 -1.22 3.90
N ALA A 401 -9.02 -1.19 2.60
CA ALA A 401 -9.36 0.04 1.89
C ALA A 401 -10.69 0.64 2.34
N ASP A 402 -11.67 -0.19 2.67
CA ASP A 402 -12.97 0.25 3.17
C ASP A 402 -12.86 0.82 4.57
N PHE A 403 -12.06 0.17 5.44
CA PHE A 403 -11.76 0.70 6.77
C PHE A 403 -11.08 2.06 6.66
N MET A 404 -10.07 2.20 5.80
CA MET A 404 -9.40 3.48 5.55
C MET A 404 -10.37 4.56 5.10
N TRP A 405 -11.27 4.21 4.19
CA TRP A 405 -12.26 5.13 3.67
C TRP A 405 -13.25 5.60 4.74
N LYS A 406 -13.79 4.65 5.51
CA LYS A 406 -14.80 4.91 6.53
C LYS A 406 -14.25 5.60 7.77
N GLN A 407 -13.03 5.27 8.18
CA GLN A 407 -12.47 5.72 9.47
C GLN A 407 -11.38 6.80 9.32
N GLY A 408 -10.87 7.04 8.13
CA GLY A 408 -9.72 7.91 7.90
C GLY A 408 -9.87 9.33 8.44
N ALA A 409 -11.06 9.94 8.32
CA ALA A 409 -11.33 11.27 8.88
C ALA A 409 -11.27 11.25 10.41
N LYS A 410 -12.01 10.34 11.05
CA LYS A 410 -12.02 10.19 12.51
C LYS A 410 -10.64 9.94 13.12
N ILE A 411 -9.82 9.13 12.44
CA ILE A 411 -8.46 8.85 12.90
C ILE A 411 -7.54 10.08 12.75
N ARG A 412 -7.75 10.91 11.72
CA ARG A 412 -7.04 12.20 11.59
C ARG A 412 -7.41 13.16 12.71
N ASP A 413 -8.69 13.29 13.02
CA ASP A 413 -9.20 14.16 14.08
C ASP A 413 -8.67 13.70 15.44
N PHE A 414 -8.71 12.40 15.72
CA PHE A 414 -8.11 11.81 16.91
C PHE A 414 -6.62 12.14 17.02
N TRP A 415 -5.86 11.99 15.93
CA TRP A 415 -4.42 12.30 15.93
C TRP A 415 -4.17 13.78 16.24
N ILE A 416 -4.91 14.69 15.60
CA ILE A 416 -4.77 16.14 15.81
C ILE A 416 -5.06 16.47 17.28
N GLN A 417 -6.17 15.98 17.81
CA GLN A 417 -6.59 16.22 19.18
C GLN A 417 -5.53 15.78 20.20
N HIS A 418 -4.99 14.57 20.06
CA HIS A 418 -4.04 14.00 21.02
C HIS A 418 -2.59 14.45 20.80
N SER A 419 -2.23 14.95 19.61
CA SER A 419 -0.88 15.52 19.37
C SER A 419 -0.71 16.96 19.81
N SER A 420 -1.81 17.63 20.20
CA SER A 420 -1.81 19.02 20.67
C SER A 420 -1.82 19.14 22.20
N MET A 421 -1.91 18.01 22.91
CA MET A 421 -1.82 17.90 24.36
C MET A 421 -0.37 17.64 24.79
#